data_77eddd288e6b0182304848fc17309669
#
_entry.id   77eddd288e6b0182304848fc17309669
#
_cell.length_a   1.000
_cell.length_b   1.000
_cell.length_c   1.000
_cell.angle_alpha   90.00
_cell.angle_beta   90.00
_cell.angle_gamma   90.00
#
_symmetry.space_group_name_H-M   'P 1'
#
loop_
_entity.id
_entity.type
_entity.pdbx_description
1 polymer ?
#
loop_
_entity_poly.entity_id
_entity_poly.type
_entity_poly.pdbx_seq_one_letter_code
_entity_poly.pdbx_strand_id
1 'polypeptide(L)'
;MDEDGDKWIRPRENTVEALVYGMNECDGIELDLRLSKDNRLVLHHDSKTEFGDYPECLSLDELPDYVEPIEDLLEQKDFIRRWTEEGAFTCFEFKSPHPSSGKAGGWFNAKERENHMMKMIEELNEILDPIDFSESSTVIYSFEPKIISASKKVKTKLKFSRLRPHIRSWGNWTSQRIVATPSFILNSLPRLMDKQRRENSPMLPCSLQYLKGIESNLSLGRTVGLEGKKLQRLTKYRKGYPVYVWPSKSNSERMLLDAGLTGLTDDLAPTSVTLESGHARWTKPATQPLTKEQRVDLDGTPIEQHFSKVNEMKKEVTPWHELTEKERINFISSWKKKWSWDREINALMKETSASSLPWEAPRIIGHRGTGKSHKNGSS
;
A
#
# COMPACT_ATOMS: atom_id res chain seq x y z
N MET A 1 12.75 19.66 9.38
CA MET A 1 12.44 20.43 10.59
C MET A 1 10.93 20.29 10.75
N ASP A 2 10.45 20.10 11.93
CA ASP A 2 9.04 20.15 12.26
C ASP A 2 8.52 21.60 12.31
N GLU A 3 7.25 21.79 12.68
CA GLU A 3 6.64 23.12 12.74
C GLU A 3 7.33 24.04 13.77
N ASP A 4 8.03 23.48 14.76
CA ASP A 4 8.74 24.21 15.81
C ASP A 4 10.22 24.48 15.47
N GLY A 5 10.71 24.05 14.29
CA GLY A 5 12.08 24.25 13.83
C GLY A 5 13.07 23.20 14.32
N ASP A 6 12.62 22.20 15.03
CA ASP A 6 13.44 21.08 15.49
C ASP A 6 13.73 20.08 14.35
N LYS A 7 14.79 19.31 14.52
CA LYS A 7 15.15 18.27 13.56
C LYS A 7 14.13 17.15 13.64
N TRP A 8 13.29 17.01 12.61
CA TRP A 8 12.37 15.87 12.53
C TRP A 8 13.11 14.54 12.60
N ILE A 9 12.70 13.70 13.53
CA ILE A 9 13.21 12.34 13.69
C ILE A 9 12.18 11.40 13.09
N ARG A 10 12.59 10.61 12.10
CA ARG A 10 11.69 9.64 11.46
C ARG A 10 11.29 8.57 12.48
N PRO A 11 10.01 8.36 12.74
CA PRO A 11 9.54 7.24 13.53
C PRO A 11 10.00 5.90 12.94
N ARG A 12 10.18 4.91 13.78
CA ARG A 12 10.54 3.57 13.36
C ARG A 12 9.43 2.98 12.49
N GLU A 13 9.77 2.34 11.37
CA GLU A 13 8.82 1.68 10.49
C GLU A 13 7.95 0.65 11.23
N ASN A 14 6.69 0.51 10.87
CA ASN A 14 5.72 -0.39 11.49
C ASN A 14 5.49 -0.20 13.01
N THR A 15 5.74 0.98 13.55
CA THR A 15 5.26 1.35 14.88
C THR A 15 3.95 2.12 14.78
N VAL A 16 3.18 2.14 15.84
CA VAL A 16 1.94 2.93 15.93
C VAL A 16 2.19 4.38 15.56
N GLU A 17 3.27 4.99 16.07
CA GLU A 17 3.67 6.37 15.76
C GLU A 17 3.87 6.59 14.25
N ALA A 18 4.64 5.72 13.59
CA ALA A 18 4.90 5.81 12.16
C ALA A 18 3.62 5.65 11.33
N LEU A 19 2.74 4.74 11.73
CA LEU A 19 1.51 4.43 11.02
C LEU A 19 0.47 5.54 11.16
N VAL A 20 0.32 6.12 12.35
CA VAL A 20 -0.54 7.29 12.59
C VAL A 20 -0.04 8.49 11.79
N TYR A 21 1.26 8.76 11.83
CA TYR A 21 1.85 9.83 11.03
C TYR A 21 1.59 9.64 9.53
N GLY A 22 1.90 8.45 9.00
CA GLY A 22 1.66 8.12 7.58
C GLY A 22 0.19 8.23 7.18
N MET A 23 -0.74 7.79 8.04
CA MET A 23 -2.17 7.92 7.83
C MET A 23 -2.62 9.38 7.72
N ASN A 24 -2.00 10.28 8.50
CA ASN A 24 -2.31 11.69 8.47
C ASN A 24 -1.70 12.42 7.27
N GLU A 25 -0.56 11.98 6.78
CA GLU A 25 0.17 12.65 5.69
C GLU A 25 -0.16 12.15 4.28
N CYS A 26 -0.80 10.97 4.15
CA CYS A 26 -1.12 10.32 2.88
C CYS A 26 -2.61 10.01 2.70
N ASP A 27 -2.94 9.39 1.55
CA ASP A 27 -4.27 8.79 1.30
C ASP A 27 -4.50 7.49 2.07
N GLY A 28 -3.53 7.04 2.85
CA GLY A 28 -3.61 5.83 3.63
C GLY A 28 -2.24 5.24 3.95
N ILE A 29 -2.24 4.07 4.54
CA ILE A 29 -1.02 3.38 4.96
C ILE A 29 -0.98 1.92 4.50
N GLU A 30 0.22 1.40 4.49
CA GLU A 30 0.50 -0.02 4.45
C GLU A 30 1.26 -0.40 5.72
N LEU A 31 0.97 -1.58 6.25
CA LEU A 31 1.59 -2.13 7.44
C LEU A 31 1.77 -3.65 7.32
N ASP A 32 2.78 -4.16 8.03
CA ASP A 32 3.12 -5.58 8.02
C ASP A 32 2.68 -6.26 9.32
N LEU A 33 1.97 -7.38 9.20
CA LEU A 33 1.48 -8.16 10.33
C LEU A 33 2.16 -9.53 10.40
N ARG A 34 2.51 -9.92 11.63
CA ARG A 34 2.95 -11.26 12.00
C ARG A 34 2.08 -11.81 13.13
N LEU A 35 2.06 -13.13 13.26
CA LEU A 35 1.35 -13.82 14.33
C LEU A 35 2.36 -14.26 15.39
N SER A 36 2.24 -13.77 16.62
CA SER A 36 3.08 -14.18 17.75
C SER A 36 2.78 -15.65 18.17
N LYS A 37 3.56 -16.20 19.08
CA LYS A 37 3.40 -17.57 19.61
C LYS A 37 2.03 -17.77 20.29
N ASP A 38 1.54 -16.75 20.96
CA ASP A 38 0.24 -16.72 21.65
C ASP A 38 -0.90 -16.21 20.77
N ASN A 39 -0.66 -16.13 19.42
CA ASN A 39 -1.63 -15.81 18.39
C ASN A 39 -2.13 -14.35 18.39
N ARG A 40 -1.31 -13.41 18.86
CA ARG A 40 -1.60 -11.98 18.70
C ARG A 40 -1.04 -11.48 17.38
N LEU A 41 -1.78 -10.62 16.69
CA LEU A 41 -1.28 -9.93 15.49
C LEU A 41 -0.41 -8.76 15.91
N VAL A 42 0.85 -8.76 15.46
CA VAL A 42 1.85 -7.75 15.83
C VAL A 42 2.42 -7.07 14.59
N LEU A 43 2.74 -5.79 14.76
CA LEU A 43 3.31 -4.91 13.74
C LEU A 43 4.81 -5.19 13.58
N HIS A 44 5.21 -5.95 12.56
CA HIS A 44 6.63 -6.24 12.31
C HIS A 44 6.90 -6.73 10.89
N HIS A 45 7.86 -6.10 10.21
CA HIS A 45 8.22 -6.48 8.84
C HIS A 45 9.16 -7.69 8.79
N ASP A 46 10.27 -7.63 9.51
CA ASP A 46 11.37 -8.56 9.33
C ASP A 46 11.06 -9.98 9.83
N SER A 47 11.77 -10.97 9.31
CA SER A 47 11.59 -12.34 9.75
C SER A 47 12.17 -12.60 11.14
N LYS A 48 13.00 -11.68 11.65
CA LYS A 48 13.61 -11.73 12.96
C LYS A 48 13.55 -10.37 13.65
N THR A 49 13.51 -10.38 14.96
CA THR A 49 13.76 -9.20 15.78
C THR A 49 15.22 -8.76 15.67
N GLU A 50 15.55 -7.59 16.19
CA GLU A 50 16.96 -7.12 16.29
C GLU A 50 17.84 -8.02 17.14
N PHE A 51 17.24 -8.78 18.06
CA PHE A 51 17.93 -9.76 18.91
C PHE A 51 18.15 -11.11 18.23
N GLY A 52 17.64 -11.28 16.98
CA GLY A 52 17.82 -12.49 16.19
C GLY A 52 16.73 -13.54 16.36
N ASP A 53 15.73 -13.29 17.20
CA ASP A 53 14.61 -14.19 17.46
C ASP A 53 13.53 -14.09 16.38
N TYR A 54 12.78 -15.16 16.20
CA TYR A 54 11.62 -15.18 15.31
C TYR A 54 10.37 -14.72 16.07
N PRO A 55 9.67 -13.65 15.64
CA PRO A 55 8.48 -13.15 16.33
C PRO A 55 7.43 -14.24 16.60
N GLU A 56 7.28 -15.17 15.68
CA GLU A 56 6.32 -16.28 15.79
C GLU A 56 6.70 -17.33 16.86
N CYS A 57 7.88 -17.20 17.46
CA CYS A 57 8.34 -18.07 18.55
C CYS A 57 8.21 -17.42 19.94
N LEU A 58 7.89 -16.12 19.99
CA LEU A 58 7.74 -15.32 21.20
C LEU A 58 6.27 -14.98 21.45
N SER A 59 5.84 -14.98 22.70
CA SER A 59 4.57 -14.39 23.14
C SER A 59 4.66 -12.85 23.12
N LEU A 60 3.53 -12.16 23.20
CA LEU A 60 3.51 -10.71 23.14
C LEU A 60 4.40 -10.05 24.21
N ASP A 61 4.38 -10.58 25.42
CA ASP A 61 5.19 -10.10 26.55
C ASP A 61 6.69 -10.46 26.45
N GLU A 62 7.06 -11.40 25.57
CA GLU A 62 8.45 -11.75 25.26
C GLU A 62 9.01 -10.93 24.07
N LEU A 63 8.14 -10.24 23.31
CA LEU A 63 8.55 -9.44 22.17
C LEU A 63 9.18 -8.11 22.61
N PRO A 64 10.13 -7.55 21.82
CA PRO A 64 10.65 -6.22 22.10
C PRO A 64 9.58 -5.14 22.06
N ASP A 65 9.68 -4.09 22.85
CA ASP A 65 8.74 -2.98 23.00
C ASP A 65 8.35 -2.30 21.66
N TYR A 66 9.24 -2.33 20.67
CA TYR A 66 8.96 -1.78 19.34
C TYR A 66 8.11 -2.69 18.43
N VAL A 67 7.78 -3.89 18.87
CA VAL A 67 6.88 -4.82 18.17
C VAL A 67 5.52 -4.75 18.86
N GLU A 68 4.74 -3.78 18.44
CA GLU A 68 3.48 -3.42 19.05
C GLU A 68 2.33 -4.32 18.53
N PRO A 69 1.31 -4.65 19.34
CA PRO A 69 0.11 -5.33 18.85
C PRO A 69 -0.71 -4.37 17.96
N ILE A 70 -1.45 -4.93 17.01
CA ILE A 70 -2.28 -4.13 16.10
C ILE A 70 -3.37 -3.36 16.86
N GLU A 71 -3.83 -3.87 17.98
CA GLU A 71 -4.85 -3.25 18.82
C GLU A 71 -4.43 -1.85 19.27
N ASP A 72 -3.15 -1.63 19.58
CA ASP A 72 -2.63 -0.32 19.98
C ASP A 72 -2.78 0.73 18.86
N LEU A 73 -2.65 0.30 17.60
CA LEU A 73 -2.94 1.16 16.44
C LEU A 73 -4.45 1.46 16.33
N LEU A 74 -5.29 0.46 16.57
CA LEU A 74 -6.74 0.60 16.45
C LEU A 74 -7.37 1.41 17.60
N GLU A 75 -6.64 1.63 18.68
CA GLU A 75 -7.03 2.57 19.75
C GLU A 75 -6.76 4.03 19.37
N GLN A 76 -5.98 4.29 18.32
CA GLN A 76 -5.65 5.64 17.89
C GLN A 76 -6.83 6.29 17.16
N LYS A 77 -7.47 7.26 17.81
CA LYS A 77 -8.69 7.92 17.30
C LYS A 77 -8.50 8.55 15.93
N ASP A 78 -7.38 9.22 15.71
CA ASP A 78 -7.09 9.86 14.41
C ASP A 78 -6.92 8.83 13.31
N PHE A 79 -6.27 7.70 13.59
CA PHE A 79 -6.15 6.59 12.66
C PHE A 79 -7.53 6.04 12.26
N ILE A 80 -8.36 5.71 13.24
CA ILE A 80 -9.71 5.18 13.01
C ILE A 80 -10.56 6.18 12.23
N ARG A 81 -10.61 7.45 12.65
CA ARG A 81 -11.37 8.50 11.96
C ARG A 81 -10.95 8.64 10.49
N ARG A 82 -9.64 8.73 10.23
CA ARG A 82 -9.11 8.81 8.86
C ARG A 82 -9.53 7.62 8.00
N TRP A 83 -9.46 6.40 8.55
CA TRP A 83 -9.77 5.17 7.86
C TRP A 83 -11.27 4.96 7.63
N THR A 84 -12.10 5.18 8.65
CA THR A 84 -13.53 4.82 8.63
C THR A 84 -14.43 5.97 8.15
N GLU A 85 -14.01 7.23 8.31
CA GLU A 85 -14.85 8.39 8.04
C GLU A 85 -14.32 9.27 6.90
N GLU A 86 -13.00 9.35 6.69
CA GLU A 86 -12.41 10.29 5.74
C GLU A 86 -11.90 9.66 4.44
N GLY A 87 -12.12 8.36 4.24
CA GLY A 87 -11.81 7.66 2.98
C GLY A 87 -10.35 7.26 2.80
N ALA A 88 -9.55 7.33 3.86
CA ALA A 88 -8.17 6.82 3.81
C ALA A 88 -8.15 5.30 3.66
N PHE A 89 -7.05 4.78 3.12
CA PHE A 89 -6.92 3.39 2.72
C PHE A 89 -5.93 2.63 3.62
N THR A 90 -6.26 1.40 4.01
CA THR A 90 -5.38 0.55 4.83
C THR A 90 -5.04 -0.74 4.10
N CYS A 91 -3.74 -0.98 3.94
CA CYS A 91 -3.19 -2.22 3.39
C CYS A 91 -2.54 -3.04 4.50
N PHE A 92 -3.04 -4.25 4.73
CA PHE A 92 -2.43 -5.20 5.66
C PHE A 92 -1.59 -6.22 4.88
N GLU A 93 -0.26 -6.23 5.05
CA GLU A 93 0.58 -7.29 4.52
C GLU A 93 0.76 -8.40 5.54
N PHE A 94 0.28 -9.59 5.23
CA PHE A 94 0.51 -10.79 6.06
C PHE A 94 1.86 -11.40 5.74
N LYS A 95 2.75 -11.43 6.73
CA LYS A 95 4.08 -12.02 6.62
C LYS A 95 4.06 -13.51 6.95
N SER A 96 4.78 -14.29 6.15
CA SER A 96 5.02 -15.69 6.44
C SER A 96 6.17 -15.84 7.42
N PRO A 97 6.10 -16.79 8.38
CA PRO A 97 7.22 -17.14 9.23
C PRO A 97 8.44 -17.57 8.43
N HIS A 98 9.64 -17.30 8.96
CA HIS A 98 10.85 -17.86 8.41
C HIS A 98 10.83 -19.39 8.58
N PRO A 99 11.13 -20.19 7.55
CA PRO A 99 11.05 -21.64 7.65
C PRO A 99 11.90 -22.26 8.78
N SER A 100 13.03 -21.64 9.12
CA SER A 100 13.89 -22.10 10.24
C SER A 100 13.28 -21.86 11.61
N SER A 101 12.20 -21.09 11.74
CA SER A 101 11.45 -20.97 13.01
C SER A 101 10.70 -22.26 13.36
N GLY A 102 10.55 -23.19 12.40
CA GLY A 102 9.70 -24.38 12.54
C GLY A 102 8.20 -24.09 12.52
N LYS A 103 7.78 -22.82 12.47
CA LYS A 103 6.38 -22.42 12.43
C LYS A 103 5.80 -22.53 11.01
N ALA A 104 4.48 -22.57 10.90
CA ALA A 104 3.74 -22.71 9.64
C ALA A 104 4.28 -23.84 8.74
N GLY A 105 4.72 -24.95 9.33
CA GLY A 105 5.21 -26.12 8.62
C GLY A 105 6.64 -26.03 8.05
N GLY A 106 7.38 -25.02 8.43
CA GLY A 106 8.80 -24.88 8.06
C GLY A 106 9.04 -24.89 6.53
N TRP A 107 10.02 -25.68 6.09
CA TRP A 107 10.44 -25.71 4.67
C TRP A 107 9.49 -26.50 3.75
N PHE A 108 8.74 -27.48 4.25
CA PHE A 108 8.14 -28.50 3.39
C PHE A 108 6.61 -28.62 3.48
N ASN A 109 5.96 -28.06 4.50
CA ASN A 109 4.53 -28.25 4.70
C ASN A 109 3.67 -27.06 4.23
N ALA A 110 3.24 -27.11 2.98
CA ALA A 110 2.40 -26.07 2.37
C ALA A 110 0.98 -26.00 3.02
N LYS A 111 0.50 -27.08 3.62
CA LYS A 111 -0.80 -27.08 4.32
C LYS A 111 -0.73 -26.26 5.59
N GLU A 112 0.34 -26.39 6.37
CA GLU A 112 0.53 -25.59 7.57
C GLU A 112 0.71 -24.09 7.25
N ARG A 113 1.30 -23.73 6.10
CA ARG A 113 1.33 -22.32 5.65
C ARG A 113 -0.08 -21.79 5.36
N GLU A 114 -0.94 -22.62 4.75
CA GLU A 114 -2.33 -22.24 4.52
C GLU A 114 -3.09 -22.08 5.85
N ASN A 115 -2.92 -23.02 6.79
CA ASN A 115 -3.52 -22.93 8.13
C ASN A 115 -3.06 -21.67 8.87
N HIS A 116 -1.78 -21.32 8.78
CA HIS A 116 -1.25 -20.09 9.38
C HIS A 116 -1.91 -18.84 8.78
N MET A 117 -2.07 -18.78 7.46
CA MET A 117 -2.78 -17.66 6.81
C MET A 117 -4.26 -17.62 7.23
N MET A 118 -4.92 -18.78 7.33
CA MET A 118 -6.31 -18.84 7.82
C MET A 118 -6.42 -18.26 9.23
N LYS A 119 -5.52 -18.64 10.12
CA LYS A 119 -5.49 -18.14 11.49
C LYS A 119 -5.29 -16.62 11.54
N MET A 120 -4.35 -16.07 10.79
CA MET A 120 -4.17 -14.63 10.71
C MET A 120 -5.42 -13.90 10.20
N ILE A 121 -6.17 -14.51 9.26
CA ILE A 121 -7.44 -13.95 8.77
C ILE A 121 -8.50 -13.98 9.87
N GLU A 122 -8.61 -15.06 10.59
CA GLU A 122 -9.57 -15.23 11.69
C GLU A 122 -9.31 -14.23 12.82
N GLU A 123 -8.08 -14.11 13.28
CA GLU A 123 -7.66 -13.13 14.29
C GLU A 123 -7.93 -11.69 13.82
N LEU A 124 -7.56 -11.34 12.57
CA LEU A 124 -7.84 -9.99 12.08
C LEU A 124 -9.35 -9.71 11.93
N ASN A 125 -10.15 -10.71 11.53
CA ASN A 125 -11.60 -10.55 11.48
C ASN A 125 -12.19 -10.26 12.87
N GLU A 126 -11.74 -10.97 13.90
CA GLU A 126 -12.21 -10.79 15.28
C GLU A 126 -11.85 -9.39 15.78
N ILE A 127 -10.62 -8.97 15.59
CA ILE A 127 -10.14 -7.64 15.98
C ILE A 127 -10.90 -6.52 15.23
N LEU A 128 -11.23 -6.71 13.96
CA LEU A 128 -11.89 -5.69 13.14
C LEU A 128 -13.43 -5.75 13.20
N ASP A 129 -14.03 -6.74 13.84
CA ASP A 129 -15.51 -6.90 13.92
C ASP A 129 -16.21 -5.67 14.50
N PRO A 130 -15.70 -5.01 15.57
CA PRO A 130 -16.32 -3.81 16.13
C PRO A 130 -16.13 -2.55 15.29
N ILE A 131 -15.31 -2.57 14.24
CA ILE A 131 -14.97 -1.39 13.45
C ILE A 131 -15.80 -1.36 12.15
N ASP A 132 -16.58 -0.28 12.00
CA ASP A 132 -17.35 -0.04 10.76
C ASP A 132 -16.50 0.67 9.71
N PHE A 133 -15.81 -0.11 8.88
CA PHE A 133 -15.02 0.39 7.76
C PHE A 133 -15.61 -0.05 6.41
N SER A 134 -15.37 0.76 5.38
CA SER A 134 -15.77 0.42 4.01
C SER A 134 -14.93 -0.73 3.45
N GLU A 135 -15.58 -1.73 2.82
CA GLU A 135 -14.87 -2.82 2.13
C GLU A 135 -13.93 -2.32 1.01
N SER A 136 -14.19 -1.14 0.45
CA SER A 136 -13.35 -0.52 -0.59
C SER A 136 -12.17 0.29 -0.03
N SER A 137 -12.06 0.43 1.30
CA SER A 137 -10.95 1.13 1.98
C SER A 137 -9.91 0.19 2.58
N THR A 138 -10.02 -1.13 2.37
CA THR A 138 -9.16 -2.11 3.04
C THR A 138 -8.80 -3.28 2.14
N VAL A 139 -7.53 -3.66 2.14
CA VAL A 139 -7.05 -4.87 1.46
C VAL A 139 -6.04 -5.63 2.31
N ILE A 140 -6.12 -6.95 2.25
CA ILE A 140 -5.08 -7.84 2.77
C ILE A 140 -4.30 -8.42 1.60
N TYR A 141 -2.98 -8.41 1.70
CA TYR A 141 -2.15 -9.08 0.72
C TYR A 141 -0.95 -9.79 1.34
N SER A 142 -0.34 -10.68 0.61
CA SER A 142 0.83 -11.43 1.04
C SER A 142 1.67 -11.90 -0.14
N PHE A 143 2.96 -12.07 0.09
CA PHE A 143 3.82 -12.85 -0.80
C PHE A 143 3.54 -14.36 -0.71
N GLU A 144 2.89 -14.83 0.37
CA GLU A 144 2.51 -16.24 0.52
C GLU A 144 1.38 -16.60 -0.47
N PRO A 145 1.64 -17.51 -1.43
CA PRO A 145 0.64 -17.86 -2.43
C PRO A 145 -0.65 -18.45 -1.86
N LYS A 146 -0.59 -18.99 -0.63
CA LYS A 146 -1.71 -19.63 0.04
C LYS A 146 -2.76 -18.66 0.58
N ILE A 147 -2.47 -17.36 0.61
CA ILE A 147 -3.42 -16.33 1.09
C ILE A 147 -4.79 -16.41 0.39
N ILE A 148 -4.82 -16.63 -0.93
CA ILE A 148 -6.08 -16.71 -1.69
C ILE A 148 -6.86 -18.01 -1.39
N SER A 149 -6.17 -19.14 -1.21
CA SER A 149 -6.86 -20.38 -0.83
C SER A 149 -7.32 -20.35 0.62
N ALA A 150 -6.57 -19.74 1.51
CA ALA A 150 -6.95 -19.51 2.91
C ALA A 150 -8.19 -18.61 3.01
N SER A 151 -8.22 -17.47 2.30
CA SER A 151 -9.35 -16.54 2.34
C SER A 151 -10.68 -17.13 1.85
N LYS A 152 -10.63 -18.17 1.00
CA LYS A 152 -11.84 -18.88 0.54
C LYS A 152 -12.40 -19.86 1.60
N LYS A 153 -11.61 -20.19 2.61
CA LYS A 153 -11.99 -21.14 3.68
C LYS A 153 -12.47 -20.43 4.94
N VAL A 154 -12.15 -19.17 5.09
CA VAL A 154 -12.57 -18.34 6.22
C VAL A 154 -13.70 -17.40 5.76
N LYS A 155 -14.77 -17.31 6.57
CA LYS A 155 -15.85 -16.35 6.31
C LYS A 155 -15.36 -14.94 6.66
N THR A 156 -15.28 -14.06 5.68
CA THR A 156 -14.77 -12.68 5.85
C THR A 156 -15.36 -11.72 4.82
N LYS A 157 -15.53 -10.46 5.21
CA LYS A 157 -15.83 -9.33 4.30
C LYS A 157 -14.58 -8.71 3.67
N LEU A 158 -13.39 -9.05 4.17
CA LEU A 158 -12.13 -8.50 3.73
C LEU A 158 -11.77 -8.94 2.30
N LYS A 159 -11.05 -8.10 1.58
CA LYS A 159 -10.60 -8.36 0.21
C LYS A 159 -9.12 -8.76 0.21
N PHE A 160 -8.77 -9.68 -0.68
CA PHE A 160 -7.44 -10.29 -0.70
C PHE A 160 -6.77 -10.14 -2.05
N SER A 161 -5.45 -10.02 -2.02
CA SER A 161 -4.61 -9.94 -3.19
C SER A 161 -3.28 -10.68 -3.00
N ARG A 162 -2.55 -10.92 -4.09
CA ARG A 162 -1.19 -11.48 -4.04
C ARG A 162 -0.17 -10.44 -4.40
N LEU A 163 0.86 -10.28 -3.58
CA LEU A 163 2.04 -9.49 -3.91
C LEU A 163 2.85 -10.12 -5.06
N ARG A 164 3.35 -9.27 -5.97
CA ARG A 164 4.15 -9.66 -7.13
C ARG A 164 5.37 -8.76 -7.35
N PRO A 165 6.54 -9.30 -7.64
CA PRO A 165 6.86 -10.72 -7.89
C PRO A 165 6.71 -11.54 -6.62
N HIS A 166 6.70 -12.88 -6.75
CA HIS A 166 6.85 -13.73 -5.56
C HIS A 166 8.27 -13.57 -5.03
N ILE A 167 8.39 -13.02 -3.83
CA ILE A 167 9.64 -12.81 -3.10
C ILE A 167 9.52 -13.53 -1.77
N ARG A 168 10.62 -14.13 -1.30
CA ARG A 168 10.66 -14.67 0.05
C ARG A 168 10.79 -13.53 1.06
N SER A 169 10.12 -13.65 2.20
CA SER A 169 10.20 -12.67 3.30
C SER A 169 11.53 -12.76 4.08
N TRP A 170 12.51 -13.49 3.57
CA TRP A 170 13.82 -13.76 4.22
C TRP A 170 14.93 -13.91 3.20
N GLY A 171 16.17 -13.83 3.69
CA GLY A 171 17.36 -13.88 2.88
C GLY A 171 17.87 -12.51 2.46
N ASN A 172 19.11 -12.47 1.98
CA ASN A 172 19.70 -11.24 1.51
C ASN A 172 19.08 -10.78 0.17
N TRP A 173 19.26 -9.51 -0.16
CA TRP A 173 18.72 -8.88 -1.36
C TRP A 173 19.05 -9.62 -2.67
N THR A 174 20.28 -10.19 -2.79
CA THR A 174 20.70 -10.93 -3.97
C THR A 174 19.90 -12.23 -4.13
N SER A 175 19.72 -12.98 -3.03
CA SER A 175 18.93 -14.23 -3.06
C SER A 175 17.46 -13.96 -3.36
N GLN A 176 16.90 -12.89 -2.84
CA GLN A 176 15.52 -12.46 -3.13
C GLN A 176 15.35 -12.12 -4.61
N ARG A 177 16.30 -11.41 -5.23
CA ARG A 177 16.27 -11.12 -6.67
C ARG A 177 16.36 -12.37 -7.54
N ILE A 178 17.24 -13.29 -7.20
CA ILE A 178 17.35 -14.57 -7.92
C ILE A 178 16.01 -15.32 -7.90
N VAL A 179 15.36 -15.39 -6.74
CA VAL A 179 14.05 -16.03 -6.58
C VAL A 179 12.94 -15.27 -7.34
N ALA A 180 13.03 -13.96 -7.43
CA ALA A 180 12.03 -13.13 -8.13
C ALA A 180 12.18 -13.18 -9.66
N THR A 181 13.39 -13.44 -10.18
CA THR A 181 13.71 -13.40 -11.61
C THR A 181 12.76 -14.25 -12.47
N PRO A 182 12.45 -15.53 -12.17
CA PRO A 182 11.49 -16.31 -12.93
C PRO A 182 10.10 -15.66 -13.00
N SER A 183 9.68 -14.99 -11.93
CA SER A 183 8.39 -14.28 -11.90
C SER A 183 8.36 -13.12 -12.90
N PHE A 184 9.46 -12.37 -13.04
CA PHE A 184 9.58 -11.29 -14.04
C PHE A 184 9.63 -11.83 -15.46
N ILE A 185 10.37 -12.92 -15.70
CA ILE A 185 10.50 -13.52 -17.04
C ILE A 185 9.18 -14.13 -17.49
N LEU A 186 8.53 -14.92 -16.66
CA LEU A 186 7.35 -15.71 -17.03
C LEU A 186 6.04 -14.93 -17.01
N ASN A 187 5.99 -13.80 -16.32
CA ASN A 187 4.75 -13.05 -16.14
C ASN A 187 4.93 -11.56 -16.48
N SER A 188 4.38 -11.13 -17.61
CA SER A 188 4.19 -9.69 -17.85
C SER A 188 3.12 -9.12 -16.92
N LEU A 189 3.17 -7.81 -16.64
CA LEU A 189 2.16 -7.15 -15.79
C LEU A 189 0.72 -7.38 -16.28
N PRO A 190 0.37 -7.28 -17.59
CA PRO A 190 -0.95 -7.65 -18.08
C PRO A 190 -1.37 -9.07 -17.69
N ARG A 191 -0.48 -10.05 -17.81
CA ARG A 191 -0.78 -11.43 -17.41
C ARG A 191 -1.03 -11.56 -15.90
N LEU A 192 -0.31 -10.79 -15.09
CA LEU A 192 -0.55 -10.75 -13.64
C LEU A 192 -1.90 -10.13 -13.31
N MET A 193 -2.28 -9.03 -13.95
CA MET A 193 -3.62 -8.43 -13.78
C MET A 193 -4.73 -9.43 -14.13
N ASP A 194 -4.59 -10.18 -15.23
CA ASP A 194 -5.58 -11.19 -15.62
C ASP A 194 -5.67 -12.35 -14.61
N LYS A 195 -4.54 -12.72 -13.98
CA LYS A 195 -4.55 -13.71 -12.89
C LYS A 195 -5.30 -13.19 -11.66
N GLN A 196 -5.03 -11.95 -11.24
CA GLN A 196 -5.70 -11.34 -10.09
C GLN A 196 -7.20 -11.18 -10.32
N ARG A 197 -7.61 -10.73 -11.50
CA ARG A 197 -9.04 -10.66 -11.85
C ARG A 197 -9.74 -12.02 -11.74
N ARG A 198 -9.10 -13.11 -12.21
CA ARG A 198 -9.66 -14.47 -12.08
C ARG A 198 -9.71 -14.97 -10.63
N GLU A 199 -8.87 -14.43 -9.76
CA GLU A 199 -8.86 -14.71 -8.33
C GLU A 199 -9.86 -13.81 -7.55
N ASN A 200 -10.59 -12.92 -8.25
CA ASN A 200 -11.48 -11.89 -7.68
C ASN A 200 -10.74 -10.93 -6.73
N SER A 201 -9.45 -10.73 -6.96
CA SER A 201 -8.67 -9.76 -6.21
C SER A 201 -9.03 -8.34 -6.66
N PRO A 202 -9.24 -7.38 -5.74
CA PRO A 202 -9.67 -6.03 -6.08
C PRO A 202 -8.57 -5.21 -6.76
N MET A 203 -7.31 -5.59 -6.59
CA MET A 203 -6.15 -4.85 -7.07
C MET A 203 -4.94 -5.76 -7.28
N LEU A 204 -3.91 -5.26 -7.96
CA LEU A 204 -2.62 -5.93 -8.12
C LEU A 204 -1.53 -5.13 -7.39
N PRO A 205 -1.01 -5.60 -6.25
CA PRO A 205 0.21 -5.04 -5.65
C PRO A 205 1.44 -5.59 -6.38
N CYS A 206 2.28 -4.72 -6.91
CA CYS A 206 3.46 -5.14 -7.68
C CYS A 206 4.67 -4.22 -7.51
N SER A 207 5.85 -4.79 -7.75
CA SER A 207 7.10 -4.03 -7.77
C SER A 207 7.17 -3.05 -8.95
N LEU A 208 7.75 -1.85 -8.71
CA LEU A 208 8.04 -0.85 -9.75
C LEU A 208 8.83 -1.43 -10.93
N GLN A 209 9.62 -2.47 -10.72
CA GLN A 209 10.42 -3.13 -11.75
C GLN A 209 9.59 -3.73 -12.89
N TYR A 210 8.29 -3.98 -12.71
CA TYR A 210 7.40 -4.35 -13.82
C TYR A 210 7.08 -3.20 -14.78
N LEU A 211 7.29 -1.96 -14.36
CA LEU A 211 6.92 -0.74 -15.07
C LEU A 211 8.13 0.09 -15.53
N LYS A 212 9.23 0.05 -14.77
CA LYS A 212 10.44 0.84 -15.00
C LYS A 212 11.68 -0.01 -14.74
N GLY A 213 12.72 0.17 -15.56
CA GLY A 213 13.99 -0.56 -15.43
C GLY A 213 14.17 -1.67 -16.47
N ILE A 214 15.30 -2.37 -16.36
CA ILE A 214 15.69 -3.45 -17.30
C ILE A 214 14.71 -4.62 -17.19
N GLU A 215 14.29 -4.96 -15.99
CA GLU A 215 13.40 -6.07 -15.71
C GLU A 215 12.05 -5.93 -16.43
N SER A 216 11.56 -4.72 -16.64
CA SER A 216 10.32 -4.47 -17.39
C SER A 216 10.38 -4.94 -18.84
N ASN A 217 11.59 -5.13 -19.38
CA ASN A 217 11.83 -5.60 -20.75
C ASN A 217 12.10 -7.11 -20.85
N LEU A 218 12.34 -7.78 -19.71
CA LEU A 218 12.71 -9.20 -19.69
C LEU A 218 11.52 -10.14 -19.77
N SER A 219 10.30 -9.66 -19.52
CA SER A 219 9.12 -10.53 -19.44
C SER A 219 8.70 -11.09 -20.80
N LEU A 220 8.41 -12.39 -20.81
CA LEU A 220 7.77 -13.06 -21.93
C LEU A 220 6.34 -12.52 -22.10
N GLY A 221 6.11 -11.82 -23.19
CA GLY A 221 4.81 -11.22 -23.50
C GLY A 221 4.89 -9.73 -23.75
N ARG A 222 3.74 -9.06 -23.67
CA ARG A 222 3.65 -7.62 -23.97
C ARG A 222 4.13 -6.80 -22.79
N THR A 223 5.25 -6.14 -22.95
CA THR A 223 5.78 -5.20 -21.96
C THR A 223 4.94 -3.93 -21.91
N VAL A 224 4.75 -3.42 -20.69
CA VAL A 224 4.08 -2.15 -20.38
C VAL A 224 5.04 -1.24 -19.61
N GLY A 225 4.67 0.00 -19.38
CA GLY A 225 5.53 0.95 -18.64
C GLY A 225 4.84 2.29 -18.45
N LEU A 226 5.56 3.26 -17.94
CA LEU A 226 5.03 4.56 -17.50
C LEU A 226 5.09 5.64 -18.57
N GLU A 227 5.64 5.36 -19.76
CA GLU A 227 5.85 6.36 -20.82
C GLU A 227 5.50 5.85 -22.22
N GLY A 228 5.18 6.77 -23.12
CA GLY A 228 5.01 6.56 -24.55
C GLY A 228 4.08 5.39 -24.90
N LYS A 229 4.47 4.57 -25.89
CA LYS A 229 3.68 3.40 -26.33
C LYS A 229 3.49 2.35 -25.23
N LYS A 230 4.38 2.28 -24.24
CA LYS A 230 4.24 1.33 -23.12
C LYS A 230 3.14 1.78 -22.15
N LEU A 231 3.01 3.08 -21.91
CA LEU A 231 1.91 3.64 -21.11
C LEU A 231 0.56 3.44 -21.82
N GLN A 232 0.48 3.71 -23.12
CA GLN A 232 -0.75 3.45 -23.89
C GLN A 232 -1.19 1.98 -23.79
N ARG A 233 -0.23 1.04 -23.85
CA ARG A 233 -0.50 -0.38 -23.64
C ARG A 233 -0.96 -0.68 -22.21
N LEU A 234 -0.32 -0.08 -21.21
CA LEU A 234 -0.72 -0.23 -19.80
C LEU A 234 -2.17 0.21 -19.62
N THR A 235 -2.53 1.39 -20.06
CA THR A 235 -3.90 1.94 -19.98
C THR A 235 -4.91 1.00 -20.65
N LYS A 236 -4.60 0.54 -21.88
CA LYS A 236 -5.45 -0.38 -22.63
C LYS A 236 -5.70 -1.72 -21.93
N TYR A 237 -4.66 -2.32 -21.30
CA TYR A 237 -4.80 -3.60 -20.59
C TYR A 237 -5.40 -3.44 -19.20
N ARG A 238 -5.05 -2.36 -18.52
CA ARG A 238 -5.50 -2.10 -17.17
C ARG A 238 -7.01 -1.81 -17.13
N LYS A 239 -7.52 -0.98 -18.05
CA LYS A 239 -8.93 -0.61 -18.12
C LYS A 239 -9.51 -0.10 -16.79
N GLY A 240 -8.69 0.60 -16.02
CA GLY A 240 -9.01 1.04 -14.67
C GLY A 240 -8.65 0.05 -13.56
N TYR A 241 -8.31 -1.21 -13.85
CA TYR A 241 -7.97 -2.17 -12.80
C TYR A 241 -6.86 -1.61 -11.89
N PRO A 242 -7.07 -1.57 -10.56
CA PRO A 242 -6.13 -0.94 -9.63
C PRO A 242 -4.78 -1.66 -9.59
N VAL A 243 -3.70 -0.90 -9.66
CA VAL A 243 -2.33 -1.41 -9.53
C VAL A 243 -1.59 -0.57 -8.48
N TYR A 244 -1.12 -1.21 -7.44
CA TYR A 244 -0.40 -0.62 -6.31
C TYR A 244 1.07 -0.98 -6.44
N VAL A 245 1.94 0.04 -6.43
CA VAL A 245 3.34 -0.09 -6.84
C VAL A 245 4.26 0.26 -5.68
N TRP A 246 5.15 -0.68 -5.34
CA TRP A 246 6.21 -0.43 -4.36
C TRP A 246 7.63 -0.69 -4.94
N PRO A 247 8.65 0.00 -4.44
CA PRO A 247 8.54 1.28 -3.75
C PRO A 247 8.15 2.38 -4.73
N SER A 248 7.34 3.34 -4.28
CA SER A 248 7.18 4.61 -4.96
C SER A 248 8.32 5.53 -4.55
N LYS A 249 9.16 5.90 -5.51
CA LYS A 249 10.30 6.79 -5.29
C LYS A 249 10.01 8.17 -5.86
N SER A 250 10.67 9.19 -5.34
CA SER A 250 10.53 10.58 -5.78
C SER A 250 10.62 10.76 -7.31
N ASN A 251 11.49 9.98 -7.98
CA ASN A 251 11.67 9.99 -9.44
C ASN A 251 10.60 9.25 -10.25
N SER A 252 9.64 8.61 -9.61
CA SER A 252 8.60 7.82 -10.28
C SER A 252 7.19 8.11 -9.77
N GLU A 253 7.05 8.76 -8.62
CA GLU A 253 5.77 9.02 -7.96
C GLU A 253 4.80 9.78 -8.89
N ARG A 254 5.26 10.88 -9.48
CA ARG A 254 4.45 11.66 -10.44
C ARG A 254 4.02 10.82 -11.64
N MET A 255 4.93 10.04 -12.21
CA MET A 255 4.65 9.17 -13.37
C MET A 255 3.63 8.08 -13.03
N LEU A 256 3.69 7.52 -11.81
CA LEU A 256 2.70 6.55 -11.32
C LEU A 256 1.31 7.19 -11.23
N LEU A 257 1.19 8.33 -10.58
CA LEU A 257 -0.08 9.06 -10.46
C LEU A 257 -0.64 9.48 -11.82
N ASP A 258 0.21 9.98 -12.73
CA ASP A 258 -0.23 10.36 -14.07
C ASP A 258 -0.68 9.16 -14.92
N ALA A 259 -0.11 7.98 -14.66
CA ALA A 259 -0.59 6.71 -15.22
C ALA A 259 -1.85 6.17 -14.53
N GLY A 260 -2.36 6.82 -13.48
CA GLY A 260 -3.50 6.38 -12.68
C GLY A 260 -3.19 5.19 -11.78
N LEU A 261 -1.96 5.06 -11.31
CA LEU A 261 -1.50 4.00 -10.41
C LEU A 261 -1.34 4.55 -8.99
N THR A 262 -1.49 3.68 -8.01
CA THR A 262 -1.18 3.98 -6.60
C THR A 262 0.29 3.71 -6.31
N GLY A 263 0.94 4.61 -5.59
CA GLY A 263 2.32 4.45 -5.14
C GLY A 263 2.42 4.24 -3.64
N LEU A 264 3.23 3.27 -3.21
CA LEU A 264 3.60 3.08 -1.81
C LEU A 264 4.94 3.79 -1.58
N THR A 265 4.93 4.87 -0.80
CA THR A 265 6.08 5.74 -0.63
C THR A 265 6.91 5.38 0.60
N ASP A 266 8.24 5.43 0.43
CA ASP A 266 9.22 5.21 1.51
C ASP A 266 9.71 6.52 2.16
N ASP A 267 9.20 7.68 1.72
CA ASP A 267 9.66 8.97 2.20
C ASP A 267 8.51 9.94 2.47
N LEU A 268 8.26 10.19 3.74
CA LEU A 268 7.24 11.11 4.25
C LEU A 268 7.82 12.17 5.20
N ALA A 269 9.10 12.48 5.08
CA ALA A 269 9.65 13.60 5.86
C ALA A 269 8.86 14.89 5.55
N PRO A 270 8.56 15.75 6.55
CA PRO A 270 7.82 17.00 6.35
C PRO A 270 8.41 17.91 5.27
N THR A 271 9.73 17.83 5.06
CA THR A 271 10.46 18.59 4.05
C THR A 271 10.47 17.94 2.66
N SER A 272 9.94 16.72 2.51
CA SER A 272 9.84 16.02 1.21
C SER A 272 8.68 16.55 0.36
N VAL A 273 8.69 17.83 0.08
CA VAL A 273 7.64 18.57 -0.66
C VAL A 273 7.97 18.80 -2.13
N THR A 274 9.14 18.36 -2.60
CA THR A 274 9.58 18.49 -3.99
C THR A 274 9.99 17.14 -4.56
N LEU A 275 9.45 16.79 -5.73
CA LEU A 275 9.82 15.59 -6.47
C LEU A 275 11.09 15.81 -7.31
N GLU A 276 11.80 14.74 -7.68
CA GLU A 276 12.94 14.84 -8.60
C GLU A 276 12.59 15.48 -9.95
N SER A 277 11.32 15.42 -10.36
CA SER A 277 10.82 16.10 -11.55
C SER A 277 10.74 17.63 -11.42
N GLY A 278 11.05 18.19 -10.26
CA GLY A 278 10.96 19.62 -9.98
C GLY A 278 9.54 20.11 -9.64
N HIS A 279 8.53 19.24 -9.60
CA HIS A 279 7.18 19.61 -9.22
C HIS A 279 6.97 19.53 -7.70
N ALA A 280 6.08 20.36 -7.19
CA ALA A 280 5.61 20.26 -5.82
C ALA A 280 4.89 18.91 -5.61
N ARG A 281 5.13 18.31 -4.45
CA ARG A 281 4.61 17.00 -4.08
C ARG A 281 3.27 17.12 -3.37
N TRP A 282 2.26 16.42 -3.86
CA TRP A 282 0.94 16.32 -3.22
C TRP A 282 0.68 14.88 -2.80
N THR A 283 0.65 14.62 -1.51
CA THR A 283 0.60 13.25 -0.95
C THR A 283 -0.81 12.71 -0.72
N LYS A 284 -1.85 13.53 -0.90
CA LYS A 284 -3.26 13.16 -0.72
C LYS A 284 -4.09 13.29 -2.01
N PRO A 285 -3.66 12.73 -3.15
CA PRO A 285 -4.34 12.95 -4.44
C PRO A 285 -5.75 12.36 -4.50
N ALA A 286 -6.11 11.42 -3.62
CA ALA A 286 -7.43 10.81 -3.53
C ALA A 286 -8.28 11.42 -2.41
N THR A 287 -7.76 11.51 -1.19
CA THR A 287 -8.50 12.02 -0.03
C THR A 287 -8.57 13.54 0.07
N GLN A 288 -7.71 14.26 -0.65
CA GLN A 288 -7.78 15.71 -0.92
C GLN A 288 -7.52 15.97 -2.40
N PRO A 289 -8.49 15.67 -3.28
CA PRO A 289 -8.27 15.75 -4.72
C PRO A 289 -8.20 17.20 -5.18
N LEU A 290 -7.15 17.52 -5.93
CA LEU A 290 -6.99 18.85 -6.52
C LEU A 290 -7.88 19.02 -7.74
N THR A 291 -8.53 20.18 -7.88
CA THR A 291 -9.13 20.60 -9.14
C THR A 291 -8.04 20.80 -10.18
N LYS A 292 -8.46 20.98 -11.46
CA LYS A 292 -7.50 21.24 -12.54
C LYS A 292 -6.74 22.55 -12.31
N GLU A 293 -7.43 23.57 -11.83
CA GLU A 293 -6.88 24.89 -11.54
C GLU A 293 -5.85 24.83 -10.40
N GLN A 294 -6.22 24.17 -9.29
CA GLN A 294 -5.33 23.94 -8.15
C GLN A 294 -4.09 23.13 -8.55
N ARG A 295 -4.24 22.13 -9.43
CA ARG A 295 -3.09 21.37 -9.95
C ARG A 295 -2.16 22.23 -10.79
N VAL A 296 -2.71 23.10 -11.65
CA VAL A 296 -1.91 24.02 -12.48
C VAL A 296 -1.17 25.03 -11.59
N ASP A 297 -1.82 25.57 -10.57
CA ASP A 297 -1.23 26.49 -9.62
C ASP A 297 -0.08 25.82 -8.85
N LEU A 298 -0.30 24.62 -8.31
CA LEU A 298 0.73 23.85 -7.61
C LEU A 298 1.93 23.51 -8.51
N ASP A 299 1.65 23.05 -9.74
CA ASP A 299 2.71 22.68 -10.71
C ASP A 299 3.50 23.90 -11.23
N GLY A 300 2.93 25.10 -11.17
CA GLY A 300 3.58 26.37 -11.53
C GLY A 300 4.35 27.04 -10.39
N THR A 301 4.29 26.49 -9.17
CA THR A 301 4.96 27.07 -7.99
C THR A 301 6.48 26.90 -8.09
N PRO A 302 7.29 27.95 -7.82
CA PRO A 302 8.75 27.82 -7.72
C PRO A 302 9.19 26.88 -6.60
N ILE A 303 10.32 26.18 -6.79
CA ILE A 303 10.81 25.13 -5.88
C ILE A 303 10.97 25.65 -4.43
N GLU A 304 11.49 26.85 -4.26
CA GLU A 304 11.71 27.50 -2.98
C GLU A 304 10.43 27.83 -2.21
N GLN A 305 9.29 27.80 -2.89
CA GLN A 305 7.96 28.06 -2.32
C GLN A 305 7.14 26.76 -2.11
N HIS A 306 7.64 25.60 -2.52
CA HIS A 306 6.88 24.34 -2.44
C HIS A 306 6.40 24.04 -1.03
N PHE A 307 7.26 24.23 -0.02
CA PHE A 307 6.89 23.96 1.37
C PHE A 307 5.70 24.81 1.85
N SER A 308 5.78 26.13 1.67
CA SER A 308 4.69 27.04 2.06
C SER A 308 3.42 26.76 1.26
N LYS A 309 3.55 26.57 -0.07
CA LYS A 309 2.39 26.33 -0.95
C LYS A 309 1.67 25.02 -0.63
N VAL A 310 2.40 23.94 -0.41
CA VAL A 310 1.80 22.65 -0.05
C VAL A 310 1.07 22.75 1.28
N ASN A 311 1.66 23.42 2.29
CA ASN A 311 1.02 23.57 3.60
C ASN A 311 -0.21 24.51 3.55
N GLU A 312 -0.19 25.55 2.74
CA GLU A 312 -1.35 26.38 2.45
C GLU A 312 -2.48 25.56 1.83
N MET A 313 -2.17 24.83 0.75
CA MET A 313 -3.15 24.02 0.02
C MET A 313 -3.72 22.88 0.87
N LYS A 314 -2.95 22.28 1.77
CA LYS A 314 -3.48 21.27 2.72
C LYS A 314 -4.63 21.81 3.58
N LYS A 315 -4.66 23.13 3.84
CA LYS A 315 -5.73 23.79 4.62
C LYS A 315 -6.90 24.24 3.74
N GLU A 316 -6.67 24.54 2.48
CA GLU A 316 -7.66 25.13 1.56
C GLU A 316 -8.39 24.09 0.71
N VAL A 317 -7.72 22.98 0.38
CA VAL A 317 -8.32 21.94 -0.47
C VAL A 317 -9.35 21.17 0.34
N THR A 318 -10.60 21.22 -0.10
CA THR A 318 -11.71 20.48 0.53
C THR A 318 -11.42 18.98 0.50
N PRO A 319 -11.40 18.29 1.65
CA PRO A 319 -11.18 16.86 1.70
C PRO A 319 -12.36 16.08 1.14
N TRP A 320 -12.10 14.85 0.68
CA TRP A 320 -13.10 14.00 0.03
C TRP A 320 -14.40 13.82 0.81
N HIS A 321 -14.32 13.63 2.11
CA HIS A 321 -15.46 13.39 2.98
C HIS A 321 -16.37 14.62 3.14
N GLU A 322 -15.86 15.82 2.91
CA GLU A 322 -16.61 17.07 2.95
C GLU A 322 -17.21 17.45 1.59
N LEU A 323 -16.76 16.81 0.50
CA LEU A 323 -17.31 17.07 -0.83
C LEU A 323 -18.78 16.66 -0.91
N THR A 324 -19.57 17.43 -1.63
CA THR A 324 -20.93 17.04 -2.00
C THR A 324 -20.93 15.82 -2.94
N GLU A 325 -22.01 15.10 -3.01
CA GLU A 325 -22.15 13.96 -3.95
C GLU A 325 -21.87 14.38 -5.40
N LYS A 326 -22.35 15.56 -5.80
CA LYS A 326 -22.11 16.12 -7.15
C LYS A 326 -20.62 16.36 -7.42
N GLU A 327 -19.90 16.88 -6.46
CA GLU A 327 -18.45 17.10 -6.59
C GLU A 327 -17.69 15.77 -6.67
N ARG A 328 -18.04 14.78 -5.84
CA ARG A 328 -17.47 13.43 -5.93
C ARG A 328 -17.73 12.80 -7.31
N ILE A 329 -18.93 12.91 -7.85
CA ILE A 329 -19.26 12.46 -9.23
C ILE A 329 -18.38 13.17 -10.26
N ASN A 330 -18.14 14.47 -10.12
CA ASN A 330 -17.31 15.22 -11.04
C ASN A 330 -15.85 14.73 -11.01
N PHE A 331 -15.26 14.50 -9.83
CA PHE A 331 -13.93 13.94 -9.70
C PHE A 331 -13.84 12.53 -10.32
N ILE A 332 -14.76 11.64 -9.98
CA ILE A 332 -14.79 10.26 -10.52
C ILE A 332 -14.93 10.27 -12.03
N SER A 333 -15.81 11.13 -12.58
CA SER A 333 -16.02 11.26 -14.03
C SER A 333 -14.75 11.76 -14.73
N SER A 334 -14.06 12.74 -14.13
CA SER A 334 -12.78 13.24 -14.62
C SER A 334 -11.69 12.16 -14.61
N TRP A 335 -11.57 11.42 -13.52
CA TRP A 335 -10.62 10.32 -13.37
C TRP A 335 -10.91 9.18 -14.35
N LYS A 336 -12.17 8.76 -14.46
CA LYS A 336 -12.60 7.74 -15.42
C LYS A 336 -12.21 8.13 -16.86
N LYS A 337 -12.44 9.39 -17.24
CA LYS A 337 -12.05 9.91 -18.54
C LYS A 337 -10.54 9.95 -18.72
N LYS A 338 -9.81 10.49 -17.74
CA LYS A 338 -8.32 10.63 -17.78
C LYS A 338 -7.63 9.26 -17.93
N TRP A 339 -8.09 8.25 -17.18
CA TRP A 339 -7.43 6.95 -17.10
C TRP A 339 -8.19 5.80 -17.78
N SER A 340 -9.23 6.13 -18.54
CA SER A 340 -10.01 5.17 -19.36
C SER A 340 -10.54 3.99 -18.53
N TRP A 341 -11.21 4.27 -17.41
CA TRP A 341 -11.80 3.22 -16.58
C TRP A 341 -13.02 2.59 -17.29
N ASP A 342 -13.08 1.26 -17.32
CA ASP A 342 -14.18 0.52 -17.97
C ASP A 342 -15.49 0.58 -17.18
N ARG A 343 -15.42 0.64 -15.85
CA ARG A 343 -16.60 0.60 -14.98
C ARG A 343 -17.50 1.81 -15.20
N GLU A 344 -18.81 1.57 -15.22
CA GLU A 344 -19.80 2.64 -15.37
C GLU A 344 -19.86 3.54 -14.13
N ILE A 345 -20.16 4.84 -14.32
CA ILE A 345 -20.23 5.83 -13.24
C ILE A 345 -21.19 5.37 -12.13
N ASN A 346 -22.37 4.87 -12.50
CA ASN A 346 -23.36 4.40 -11.53
C ASN A 346 -22.85 3.22 -10.69
N ALA A 347 -22.02 2.34 -11.27
CA ALA A 347 -21.40 1.24 -10.53
C ALA A 347 -20.32 1.72 -9.58
N LEU A 348 -19.52 2.72 -9.98
CA LEU A 348 -18.53 3.36 -9.13
C LEU A 348 -19.19 4.10 -7.96
N MET A 349 -20.27 4.84 -8.22
CA MET A 349 -20.99 5.60 -7.19
C MET A 349 -21.67 4.73 -6.14
N LYS A 350 -22.03 3.49 -6.45
CA LYS A 350 -22.58 2.55 -5.45
C LYS A 350 -21.56 2.15 -4.36
N GLU A 351 -20.27 2.21 -4.68
CA GLU A 351 -19.18 1.88 -3.76
C GLU A 351 -18.54 3.15 -3.17
N THR A 352 -19.07 4.33 -3.51
CA THR A 352 -18.50 5.62 -3.14
C THR A 352 -19.41 6.31 -2.14
N SER A 353 -18.82 6.84 -1.09
CA SER A 353 -19.47 7.63 -0.06
C SER A 353 -18.54 8.76 0.43
N ALA A 354 -18.92 9.47 1.45
CA ALA A 354 -18.00 10.37 2.16
C ALA A 354 -16.78 9.62 2.74
N SER A 355 -17.00 8.39 3.22
CA SER A 355 -15.96 7.56 3.85
C SER A 355 -15.30 6.55 2.90
N SER A 356 -15.61 6.55 1.61
CA SER A 356 -15.03 5.58 0.68
C SER A 356 -14.82 6.14 -0.73
N LEU A 357 -13.72 5.72 -1.34
CA LEU A 357 -13.36 6.04 -2.72
C LEU A 357 -13.35 4.76 -3.56
N PRO A 358 -13.58 4.88 -4.89
CA PRO A 358 -13.42 3.74 -5.79
C PRO A 358 -12.02 3.13 -5.69
N TRP A 359 -11.92 1.83 -5.85
CA TRP A 359 -10.64 1.10 -5.90
C TRP A 359 -9.68 1.69 -6.94
N GLU A 360 -10.21 2.18 -8.05
CA GLU A 360 -9.49 2.75 -9.18
C GLU A 360 -8.80 4.08 -8.88
N ALA A 361 -9.22 4.81 -7.84
CA ALA A 361 -8.65 6.10 -7.49
C ALA A 361 -7.15 5.95 -7.17
N PRO A 362 -6.26 6.67 -7.88
CA PRO A 362 -4.83 6.62 -7.58
C PRO A 362 -4.54 7.30 -6.26
N ARG A 363 -3.69 6.67 -5.46
CA ARG A 363 -3.36 7.08 -4.09
C ARG A 363 -1.85 7.18 -3.90
N ILE A 364 -1.45 7.93 -2.89
CA ILE A 364 -0.16 7.78 -2.24
C ILE A 364 -0.39 7.11 -0.89
N ILE A 365 0.29 6.01 -0.65
CA ILE A 365 0.17 5.19 0.55
C ILE A 365 1.50 5.22 1.29
N GLY A 366 1.49 5.53 2.58
CA GLY A 366 2.67 5.46 3.43
C GLY A 366 3.08 3.99 3.63
N HIS A 367 4.20 3.57 3.06
CA HIS A 367 4.74 2.22 3.19
C HIS A 367 5.31 2.05 4.60
N ARG A 368 4.78 1.15 5.40
CA ARG A 368 5.11 0.96 6.83
C ARG A 368 4.97 2.25 7.65
N GLY A 369 3.99 3.07 7.29
CA GLY A 369 3.82 4.40 7.86
C GLY A 369 4.67 5.45 7.18
N THR A 370 5.84 5.77 7.71
CA THR A 370 6.75 6.83 7.22
C THR A 370 7.78 6.35 6.20
N GLY A 371 7.75 5.07 5.85
CA GLY A 371 8.74 4.43 5.00
C GLY A 371 9.87 3.76 5.78
N LYS A 372 10.72 3.05 5.05
CA LYS A 372 11.80 2.25 5.62
C LYS A 372 12.77 3.10 6.43
N SER A 373 12.79 2.92 7.74
CA SER A 373 13.64 3.63 8.68
C SER A 373 14.86 2.82 9.15
N HIS A 374 14.76 1.48 9.06
CA HIS A 374 15.79 0.55 9.54
C HIS A 374 16.61 0.02 8.38
N LYS A 375 17.92 0.21 8.44
CA LYS A 375 18.82 -0.64 7.66
C LYS A 375 19.08 -1.86 8.54
N ASN A 376 18.45 -2.98 8.22
CA ASN A 376 18.85 -4.23 8.81
C ASN A 376 20.35 -4.37 8.66
N GLY A 377 21.03 -4.51 9.77
CA GLY A 377 22.40 -4.94 9.77
C GLY A 377 22.47 -6.16 8.86
N SER A 378 23.38 -6.14 7.90
CA SER A 378 23.67 -7.26 7.01
C SER A 378 23.87 -8.52 7.84
N SER A 379 22.89 -9.38 7.88
CA SER A 379 23.06 -10.76 8.31
C SER A 379 23.13 -11.67 7.08
#